data_c07fdcb9ff41a05c2e5c38d455cbfd31
#
_entry.id   c07fdcb9ff41a05c2e5c38d455cbfd31
#
_cell.length_a   1.000
_cell.length_b   1.000
_cell.length_c   1.000
_cell.angle_alpha   90.00
_cell.angle_beta   90.00
_cell.angle_gamma   90.00
#
_symmetry.space_group_name_H-M   'P 1'
#
loop_
_entity.id
_entity.type
_entity.pdbx_description
1 polymer ?
#
loop_
_entity_poly.entity_id
_entity_poly.type
_entity_poly.pdbx_seq_one_letter_code
_entity_poly.pdbx_strand_id
1 'polypeptide(L)'
;MEYEISNRLSGVHGSMIRELFKLGANKDIISFGGGNPSAETFPCKEIEEIAAKGLSENPVSLLQYGLSEGYTPLRDTMKKYLEKKEGFDFENNELFIVSGGQQCADLTTKALVNEGDVVLTEEPAFVGCLNTFRSYGAKLVGIPMEQDGMNINALEEALKANPDAKLLYTIPSFQNPTGITTSLKKRKKVYELCCKYDIAILEDNPYGELRFAGENVPTIKSMDTEGRVIYAGSFSKVMAPAFRLGFLVFNKSLTGPLTVAKQCTDVHSTVLFQYICNEYINNYAFDKHLEDSRKVYEHKCNLMMECMKKEFHPSVTFGHPEGGLFVMAFLPDGMDSAPFVREAINRGVLSVPGAAFLADENQKSNGFRLNYSTPSDEQIVKGIEILGKLTYEWIK
;
A
#
# COMPACT_ATOMS: atom_id res chain seq x y z
N MET A 1 -12.25 -12.31 34.43
CA MET A 1 -11.25 -13.25 33.87
C MET A 1 -10.37 -12.45 32.96
N GLU A 2 -9.08 -12.35 33.23
CA GLU A 2 -8.10 -11.75 32.31
C GLU A 2 -7.49 -12.88 31.48
N TYR A 3 -7.43 -12.68 30.15
CA TYR A 3 -6.77 -13.63 29.25
C TYR A 3 -5.30 -13.26 29.12
N GLU A 4 -4.44 -14.26 29.17
CA GLU A 4 -3.05 -14.11 28.78
C GLU A 4 -2.96 -14.00 27.27
N ILE A 5 -2.45 -12.86 26.77
CA ILE A 5 -2.33 -12.59 25.34
C ILE A 5 -1.04 -13.22 24.83
N SER A 6 -1.10 -13.87 23.65
CA SER A 6 0.06 -14.48 23.02
C SER A 6 1.18 -13.45 22.79
N ASN A 7 2.44 -13.87 22.90
CA ASN A 7 3.61 -13.03 22.65
C ASN A 7 3.60 -12.38 21.27
N ARG A 8 2.97 -13.02 20.28
CA ARG A 8 2.83 -12.50 18.91
C ARG A 8 2.03 -11.20 18.84
N LEU A 9 1.09 -10.98 19.75
CA LEU A 9 0.21 -9.81 19.75
C LEU A 9 0.49 -8.86 20.90
N SER A 10 1.19 -9.30 21.95
CA SER A 10 1.48 -8.46 23.13
C SER A 10 2.36 -7.25 22.81
N GLY A 11 3.21 -7.35 21.77
CA GLY A 11 4.06 -6.26 21.28
C GLY A 11 3.47 -5.50 20.07
N VAL A 12 2.29 -5.89 19.58
CA VAL A 12 1.63 -5.18 18.49
C VAL A 12 0.59 -4.25 19.08
N HIS A 13 0.93 -2.99 19.24
CA HIS A 13 -0.01 -2.00 19.72
C HIS A 13 -1.03 -1.66 18.63
N GLY A 14 -2.28 -1.46 19.02
CA GLY A 14 -3.32 -0.99 18.10
C GLY A 14 -2.82 0.28 17.41
N SER A 15 -2.73 0.25 16.09
CA SER A 15 -2.14 1.31 15.27
C SER A 15 -2.59 2.69 15.78
N MET A 16 -1.64 3.58 16.09
CA MET A 16 -1.87 5.00 16.38
C MET A 16 -2.83 5.61 15.35
N ILE A 17 -2.72 5.18 14.10
CA ILE A 17 -3.63 5.55 13.01
C ILE A 17 -5.08 5.19 13.34
N ARG A 18 -5.35 4.05 13.97
CA ARG A 18 -6.72 3.64 14.31
C ARG A 18 -7.32 4.51 15.42
N GLU A 19 -6.52 4.95 16.37
CA GLU A 19 -6.96 5.91 17.39
C GLU A 19 -7.25 7.27 16.77
N LEU A 20 -6.38 7.73 15.87
CA LEU A 20 -6.58 8.94 15.09
C LEU A 20 -7.85 8.85 14.23
N PHE A 21 -8.14 7.69 13.62
CA PHE A 21 -9.39 7.49 12.86
C PHE A 21 -10.64 7.53 13.72
N LYS A 22 -10.59 7.06 14.97
CA LYS A 22 -11.72 7.22 15.90
C LYS A 22 -11.99 8.68 16.20
N LEU A 23 -10.94 9.50 16.33
CA LEU A 23 -11.06 10.95 16.48
C LEU A 23 -11.60 11.60 15.19
N GLY A 24 -11.14 11.17 14.03
CA GLY A 24 -11.60 11.64 12.70
C GLY A 24 -12.98 11.14 12.27
N ALA A 25 -13.63 10.26 13.05
CA ALA A 25 -15.04 9.87 12.82
C ALA A 25 -16.04 11.01 13.12
N ASN A 26 -15.61 12.07 13.78
CA ASN A 26 -16.39 13.30 13.93
C ASN A 26 -16.49 13.99 12.55
N LYS A 27 -17.73 14.22 12.08
CA LYS A 27 -18.03 14.85 10.77
C LYS A 27 -17.47 16.27 10.61
N ASP A 28 -17.09 16.91 11.71
CA ASP A 28 -16.55 18.28 11.70
C ASP A 28 -15.03 18.31 11.43
N ILE A 29 -14.37 17.17 11.37
CA ILE A 29 -12.92 17.07 11.13
C ILE A 29 -12.63 16.83 9.65
N ILE A 30 -11.82 17.71 9.06
CA ILE A 30 -11.25 17.51 7.72
C ILE A 30 -10.18 16.42 7.81
N SER A 31 -10.38 15.29 7.13
CA SER A 31 -9.49 14.14 7.25
C SER A 31 -8.56 13.99 6.05
N PHE A 32 -7.27 14.25 6.27
CA PHE A 32 -6.16 13.85 5.39
C PHE A 32 -5.46 12.56 5.87
N GLY A 33 -6.01 11.90 6.90
CA GLY A 33 -5.36 10.73 7.52
C GLY A 33 -5.65 9.41 6.80
N GLY A 34 -6.76 9.30 6.08
CA GLY A 34 -7.19 8.07 5.41
C GLY A 34 -6.31 7.65 4.24
N GLY A 35 -6.48 6.41 3.80
CA GLY A 35 -5.90 5.88 2.57
C GLY A 35 -7.00 5.36 1.63
N ASN A 36 -8.21 5.92 1.73
CA ASN A 36 -9.34 5.50 0.92
C ASN A 36 -9.27 6.12 -0.48
N PRO A 37 -9.70 5.40 -1.53
CA PRO A 37 -9.94 6.01 -2.83
C PRO A 37 -11.09 7.01 -2.77
N SER A 38 -11.16 7.93 -3.75
CA SER A 38 -12.30 8.84 -3.90
C SER A 38 -13.57 8.06 -4.21
N ALA A 39 -14.68 8.44 -3.55
CA ALA A 39 -15.99 7.84 -3.86
C ALA A 39 -16.44 8.11 -5.32
N GLU A 40 -15.95 9.20 -5.92
CA GLU A 40 -16.22 9.57 -7.31
C GLU A 40 -15.67 8.55 -8.33
N THR A 41 -14.68 7.73 -7.91
CA THR A 41 -14.06 6.71 -8.77
C THR A 41 -14.72 5.34 -8.64
N PHE A 42 -15.81 5.17 -7.90
CA PHE A 42 -16.45 3.87 -7.79
C PHE A 42 -17.41 3.62 -8.95
N PRO A 43 -17.26 2.51 -9.72
CA PRO A 43 -18.16 2.14 -10.81
C PRO A 43 -19.45 1.48 -10.26
N CYS A 44 -20.21 2.22 -9.45
CA CYS A 44 -21.32 1.69 -8.68
C CYS A 44 -22.42 1.07 -9.54
N LYS A 45 -22.73 1.73 -10.69
CA LYS A 45 -23.79 1.28 -11.60
C LYS A 45 -23.42 -0.04 -12.28
N GLU A 46 -22.20 -0.12 -12.76
CA GLU A 46 -21.68 -1.32 -13.43
C GLU A 46 -21.58 -2.49 -12.45
N ILE A 47 -21.16 -2.22 -11.20
CA ILE A 47 -21.13 -3.23 -10.13
C ILE A 47 -22.54 -3.77 -9.85
N GLU A 48 -23.55 -2.90 -9.77
CA GLU A 48 -24.95 -3.28 -9.58
C GLU A 48 -25.44 -4.19 -10.72
N GLU A 49 -25.22 -3.77 -11.97
CA GLU A 49 -25.63 -4.52 -13.18
C GLU A 49 -24.98 -5.91 -13.23
N ILE A 50 -23.66 -5.99 -12.99
CA ILE A 50 -22.90 -7.24 -13.02
C ILE A 50 -23.37 -8.17 -11.88
N ALA A 51 -23.55 -7.65 -10.68
CA ALA A 51 -24.00 -8.43 -9.54
C ALA A 51 -25.40 -9.01 -9.76
N ALA A 52 -26.35 -8.19 -10.23
CA ALA A 52 -27.73 -8.62 -10.53
C ALA A 52 -27.74 -9.70 -11.62
N LYS A 53 -27.00 -9.52 -12.72
CA LYS A 53 -26.87 -10.50 -13.79
C LYS A 53 -26.28 -11.82 -13.29
N GLY A 54 -25.15 -11.75 -12.61
CA GLY A 54 -24.46 -12.94 -12.10
C GLY A 54 -25.32 -13.78 -11.15
N LEU A 55 -26.00 -13.14 -10.21
CA LEU A 55 -26.90 -13.80 -9.26
C LEU A 55 -28.17 -14.35 -9.92
N SER A 56 -28.63 -13.76 -11.03
CA SER A 56 -29.75 -14.28 -11.82
C SER A 56 -29.36 -15.51 -12.63
N GLU A 57 -28.20 -15.50 -13.28
CA GLU A 57 -27.78 -16.53 -14.23
C GLU A 57 -27.02 -17.69 -13.58
N ASN A 58 -26.19 -17.42 -12.56
CA ASN A 58 -25.26 -18.38 -11.96
C ASN A 58 -25.22 -18.33 -10.42
N PRO A 59 -26.38 -18.30 -9.72
CA PRO A 59 -26.41 -18.06 -8.27
C PRO A 59 -25.60 -19.08 -7.47
N VAL A 60 -25.72 -20.36 -7.80
CA VAL A 60 -25.07 -21.43 -7.05
C VAL A 60 -23.54 -21.33 -7.14
N SER A 61 -22.98 -21.13 -8.33
CA SER A 61 -21.54 -21.07 -8.52
C SER A 61 -20.91 -19.83 -7.85
N LEU A 62 -21.66 -18.74 -7.73
CA LEU A 62 -21.19 -17.49 -7.11
C LEU A 62 -21.34 -17.47 -5.58
N LEU A 63 -22.19 -18.33 -5.01
CA LEU A 63 -22.48 -18.40 -3.59
C LEU A 63 -21.88 -19.65 -2.92
N GLN A 64 -21.37 -20.61 -3.69
CA GLN A 64 -20.73 -21.82 -3.19
C GLN A 64 -19.24 -21.57 -2.88
N TYR A 65 -18.62 -22.50 -2.15
CA TYR A 65 -17.18 -22.51 -1.94
C TYR A 65 -16.40 -22.51 -3.26
N GLY A 66 -15.33 -21.71 -3.31
CA GLY A 66 -14.42 -21.62 -4.44
C GLY A 66 -13.07 -22.29 -4.19
N LEU A 67 -12.16 -22.16 -5.15
CA LEU A 67 -10.78 -22.62 -5.03
C LEU A 67 -9.98 -21.66 -4.14
N SER A 68 -9.03 -22.19 -3.39
CA SER A 68 -8.13 -21.40 -2.54
C SER A 68 -7.28 -20.43 -3.36
N GLU A 69 -6.86 -20.85 -4.55
CA GLU A 69 -6.09 -20.05 -5.50
C GLU A 69 -6.91 -18.88 -6.09
N GLY A 70 -8.23 -18.95 -6.01
CA GLY A 70 -9.18 -17.97 -6.52
C GLY A 70 -9.98 -18.43 -7.73
N TYR A 71 -10.96 -17.63 -8.12
CA TYR A 71 -11.86 -17.83 -9.25
C TYR A 71 -11.09 -17.88 -10.55
N THR A 72 -11.07 -19.02 -11.22
CA THR A 72 -10.23 -19.29 -12.40
C THR A 72 -10.36 -18.23 -13.49
N PRO A 73 -11.57 -17.78 -13.91
CA PRO A 73 -11.68 -16.74 -14.93
C PRO A 73 -10.96 -15.43 -14.56
N LEU A 74 -11.06 -14.97 -13.31
CA LEU A 74 -10.35 -13.77 -12.87
C LEU A 74 -8.83 -13.97 -12.87
N ARG A 75 -8.35 -15.15 -12.43
CA ARG A 75 -6.93 -15.48 -12.48
C ARG A 75 -6.40 -15.42 -13.93
N ASP A 76 -7.12 -16.01 -14.87
CA ASP A 76 -6.74 -16.02 -16.29
C ASP A 76 -6.77 -14.61 -16.90
N THR A 77 -7.78 -13.82 -16.56
CA THR A 77 -7.86 -12.40 -16.94
C THR A 77 -6.68 -11.61 -16.43
N MET A 78 -6.34 -11.76 -15.14
CA MET A 78 -5.22 -11.03 -14.54
C MET A 78 -3.86 -11.50 -15.05
N LYS A 79 -3.67 -12.78 -15.34
CA LYS A 79 -2.45 -13.29 -15.99
C LYS A 79 -2.25 -12.61 -17.35
N LYS A 80 -3.27 -12.61 -18.22
CA LYS A 80 -3.20 -11.94 -19.53
C LYS A 80 -2.96 -10.44 -19.43
N TYR A 81 -3.60 -9.79 -18.46
CA TYR A 81 -3.42 -8.36 -18.20
C TYR A 81 -1.97 -8.04 -17.83
N LEU A 82 -1.39 -8.80 -16.90
CA LEU A 82 -0.03 -8.60 -16.41
C LEU A 82 1.06 -9.02 -17.42
N GLU A 83 0.82 -10.07 -18.21
CA GLU A 83 1.68 -10.43 -19.35
C GLU A 83 1.77 -9.28 -20.35
N LYS A 84 0.61 -8.73 -20.74
CA LYS A 84 0.55 -7.64 -21.73
C LYS A 84 1.15 -6.34 -21.20
N LYS A 85 0.87 -6.00 -19.96
CA LYS A 85 1.23 -4.70 -19.38
C LYS A 85 2.63 -4.66 -18.80
N GLU A 86 3.00 -5.68 -18.04
CA GLU A 86 4.24 -5.73 -17.24
C GLU A 86 5.27 -6.73 -17.78
N GLY A 87 4.89 -7.57 -18.77
CA GLY A 87 5.75 -8.62 -19.31
C GLY A 87 6.00 -9.78 -18.34
N PHE A 88 5.08 -10.07 -17.41
CA PHE A 88 5.27 -11.15 -16.46
C PHE A 88 5.26 -12.53 -17.14
N ASP A 89 6.17 -13.40 -16.73
CA ASP A 89 6.24 -14.79 -17.18
C ASP A 89 5.36 -15.69 -16.29
N PHE A 90 4.34 -16.33 -16.87
CA PHE A 90 3.49 -17.30 -16.18
C PHE A 90 3.86 -18.77 -16.49
N GLU A 91 4.93 -19.03 -17.22
CA GLU A 91 5.50 -20.39 -17.30
C GLU A 91 6.10 -20.80 -15.95
N ASN A 92 6.82 -19.88 -15.29
CA ASN A 92 7.50 -20.11 -14.02
C ASN A 92 6.79 -19.52 -12.81
N ASN A 93 5.79 -18.67 -13.01
CA ASN A 93 5.04 -18.01 -11.95
C ASN A 93 3.59 -18.46 -11.90
N GLU A 94 2.99 -18.31 -10.71
CA GLU A 94 1.58 -18.54 -10.44
C GLU A 94 0.92 -17.27 -9.91
N LEU A 95 -0.41 -17.17 -10.05
CA LEU A 95 -1.22 -16.06 -9.54
C LEU A 95 -2.34 -16.58 -8.65
N PHE A 96 -2.41 -16.07 -7.42
CA PHE A 96 -3.52 -16.29 -6.49
C PHE A 96 -4.33 -15.02 -6.28
N ILE A 97 -5.65 -15.17 -6.20
CA ILE A 97 -6.52 -14.10 -5.70
C ILE A 97 -6.60 -14.20 -4.18
N VAL A 98 -6.40 -13.08 -3.51
CA VAL A 98 -6.33 -12.99 -2.05
C VAL A 98 -7.26 -11.92 -1.50
N SER A 99 -7.44 -11.89 -0.19
CA SER A 99 -8.38 -10.98 0.49
C SER A 99 -7.76 -9.58 0.72
N GLY A 100 -7.32 -8.95 -0.38
CA GLY A 100 -6.69 -7.62 -0.45
C GLY A 100 -5.19 -7.66 -0.18
N GLY A 101 -4.52 -6.52 -0.41
CA GLY A 101 -3.05 -6.39 -0.26
C GLY A 101 -2.54 -6.77 1.13
N GLN A 102 -3.32 -6.55 2.18
CA GLN A 102 -2.94 -6.95 3.54
C GLN A 102 -2.72 -8.47 3.66
N GLN A 103 -3.55 -9.28 2.97
CA GLN A 103 -3.36 -10.71 2.96
C GLN A 103 -2.15 -11.14 2.11
N CYS A 104 -1.74 -10.33 1.13
CA CYS A 104 -0.49 -10.58 0.42
C CYS A 104 0.71 -10.63 1.40
N ALA A 105 0.81 -9.62 2.26
CA ALA A 105 1.86 -9.57 3.27
C ALA A 105 1.71 -10.71 4.30
N ASP A 106 0.49 -11.00 4.76
CA ASP A 106 0.21 -12.06 5.73
C ASP A 106 0.64 -13.44 5.21
N LEU A 107 0.20 -13.83 4.02
CA LEU A 107 0.52 -15.13 3.43
C LEU A 107 2.01 -15.28 3.12
N THR A 108 2.63 -14.21 2.61
CA THR A 108 4.08 -14.19 2.34
C THR A 108 4.88 -14.37 3.62
N THR A 109 4.52 -13.62 4.67
CA THR A 109 5.18 -13.71 5.97
C THR A 109 4.99 -15.10 6.59
N LYS A 110 3.76 -15.62 6.57
CA LYS A 110 3.43 -16.96 7.07
C LYS A 110 4.23 -18.07 6.39
N ALA A 111 4.51 -17.91 5.08
CA ALA A 111 5.23 -18.90 4.29
C ALA A 111 6.75 -18.82 4.43
N LEU A 112 7.32 -17.63 4.68
CA LEU A 112 8.76 -17.40 4.56
C LEU A 112 9.46 -16.95 5.85
N VAL A 113 8.73 -16.47 6.85
CA VAL A 113 9.32 -15.80 8.03
C VAL A 113 8.97 -16.55 9.30
N ASN A 114 9.98 -16.91 10.07
CA ASN A 114 9.83 -17.45 11.42
C ASN A 114 9.96 -16.35 12.48
N GLU A 115 9.54 -16.65 13.71
CA GLU A 115 9.77 -15.77 14.86
C GLU A 115 11.27 -15.51 15.04
N GLY A 116 11.65 -14.24 15.16
CA GLY A 116 13.04 -13.79 15.28
C GLY A 116 13.77 -13.55 13.98
N ASP A 117 13.23 -13.98 12.83
CA ASP A 117 13.81 -13.68 11.53
C ASP A 117 13.79 -12.17 11.23
N VAL A 118 14.73 -11.72 10.41
CA VAL A 118 14.83 -10.31 10.01
C VAL A 118 14.06 -10.07 8.72
N VAL A 119 13.23 -9.02 8.75
CA VAL A 119 12.56 -8.44 7.57
C VAL A 119 13.08 -7.02 7.37
N LEU A 120 13.68 -6.76 6.21
CA LEU A 120 14.10 -5.43 5.80
C LEU A 120 12.89 -4.67 5.21
N THR A 121 12.76 -3.40 5.53
CA THR A 121 11.65 -2.56 5.03
C THR A 121 12.18 -1.21 4.58
N GLU A 122 11.46 -0.53 3.72
CA GLU A 122 11.64 0.92 3.57
C GLU A 122 11.41 1.61 4.93
N GLU A 123 12.05 2.76 5.13
CA GLU A 123 11.78 3.61 6.29
C GLU A 123 11.65 5.07 5.86
N PRO A 124 10.42 5.62 5.95
CA PRO A 124 9.19 5.04 6.48
C PRO A 124 8.53 4.00 5.54
N ALA A 125 7.67 3.09 6.10
CA ALA A 125 6.94 2.07 5.36
C ALA A 125 5.46 1.95 5.80
N PHE A 126 4.65 1.23 5.04
CA PHE A 126 3.23 1.05 5.33
C PHE A 126 2.99 0.28 6.64
N VAL A 127 2.38 0.95 7.60
CA VAL A 127 2.14 0.42 8.97
C VAL A 127 1.38 -0.91 8.98
N GLY A 128 0.47 -1.15 8.02
CA GLY A 128 -0.27 -2.42 7.93
C GLY A 128 0.67 -3.60 7.72
N CYS A 129 1.67 -3.48 6.86
CA CYS A 129 2.68 -4.52 6.64
C CYS A 129 3.67 -4.61 7.79
N LEU A 130 4.13 -3.47 8.35
CA LEU A 130 4.99 -3.48 9.55
C LEU A 130 4.33 -4.27 10.69
N ASN A 131 3.04 -4.03 10.96
CA ASN A 131 2.30 -4.75 11.99
C ASN A 131 2.06 -6.22 11.65
N THR A 132 1.90 -6.56 10.36
CA THR A 132 1.86 -7.97 9.95
C THR A 132 3.17 -8.66 10.31
N PHE A 133 4.31 -8.12 9.92
CA PHE A 133 5.61 -8.71 10.22
C PHE A 133 5.85 -8.84 11.73
N ARG A 134 5.54 -7.78 12.51
CA ARG A 134 5.61 -7.82 13.97
C ARG A 134 4.73 -8.93 14.59
N SER A 135 3.51 -9.14 14.04
CA SER A 135 2.60 -10.17 14.53
C SER A 135 3.09 -11.60 14.33
N TYR A 136 4.07 -11.79 13.45
CA TYR A 136 4.81 -13.04 13.26
C TYR A 136 6.10 -13.09 14.10
N GLY A 137 6.39 -12.06 14.90
CA GLY A 137 7.60 -12.00 15.72
C GLY A 137 8.86 -11.65 14.92
N ALA A 138 8.72 -11.10 13.70
CA ALA A 138 9.87 -10.68 12.90
C ALA A 138 10.55 -9.45 13.51
N LYS A 139 11.89 -9.38 13.35
CA LYS A 139 12.69 -8.19 13.64
C LYS A 139 12.72 -7.29 12.42
N LEU A 140 12.26 -6.05 12.57
CA LEU A 140 12.23 -5.09 11.47
C LEU A 140 13.53 -4.28 11.43
N VAL A 141 14.08 -4.12 10.23
CA VAL A 141 15.22 -3.24 9.95
C VAL A 141 14.81 -2.25 8.87
N GLY A 142 14.68 -0.99 9.24
CA GLY A 142 14.30 0.10 8.35
C GLY A 142 15.49 0.57 7.50
N ILE A 143 15.27 0.73 6.20
CA ILE A 143 16.23 1.27 5.25
C ILE A 143 15.80 2.68 4.86
N PRO A 144 16.61 3.72 5.12
CA PRO A 144 16.23 5.10 4.84
C PRO A 144 15.85 5.32 3.37
N MET A 145 14.81 6.14 3.16
CA MET A 145 14.39 6.55 1.82
C MET A 145 15.11 7.85 1.41
N GLU A 146 15.46 7.93 0.12
CA GLU A 146 15.89 9.13 -0.58
C GLU A 146 14.78 9.61 -1.52
N GLN A 147 14.97 10.74 -2.21
CA GLN A 147 13.95 11.33 -3.07
C GLN A 147 13.50 10.43 -4.24
N ASP A 148 14.34 9.49 -4.65
CA ASP A 148 14.09 8.57 -5.76
C ASP A 148 14.07 7.09 -5.33
N GLY A 149 13.76 6.80 -4.06
CA GLY A 149 13.61 5.47 -3.51
C GLY A 149 14.61 5.15 -2.39
N MET A 150 14.71 3.88 -2.02
CA MET A 150 15.54 3.37 -0.94
C MET A 150 17.04 3.74 -1.11
N ASN A 151 17.72 4.07 -0.01
CA ASN A 151 19.18 4.27 -0.02
C ASN A 151 19.89 2.93 -0.25
N ILE A 152 20.54 2.79 -1.39
CA ILE A 152 21.16 1.52 -1.82
C ILE A 152 22.37 1.13 -0.97
N ASN A 153 23.15 2.12 -0.50
CA ASN A 153 24.30 1.81 0.36
C ASN A 153 23.82 1.31 1.73
N ALA A 154 22.82 1.97 2.32
CA ALA A 154 22.22 1.52 3.57
C ALA A 154 21.58 0.12 3.43
N LEU A 155 20.94 -0.18 2.30
CA LEU A 155 20.43 -1.52 2.03
C LEU A 155 21.56 -2.56 2.01
N GLU A 156 22.66 -2.30 1.31
CA GLU A 156 23.78 -3.26 1.26
C GLU A 156 24.44 -3.44 2.64
N GLU A 157 24.57 -2.37 3.42
CA GLU A 157 25.07 -2.47 4.80
C GLU A 157 24.13 -3.28 5.70
N ALA A 158 22.82 -3.08 5.59
CA ALA A 158 21.83 -3.85 6.34
C ALA A 158 21.86 -5.34 5.97
N LEU A 159 22.00 -5.67 4.68
CA LEU A 159 22.14 -7.05 4.20
C LEU A 159 23.41 -7.72 4.72
N LYS A 160 24.54 -7.00 4.77
CA LYS A 160 25.79 -7.50 5.36
C LYS A 160 25.67 -7.73 6.86
N ALA A 161 24.96 -6.86 7.56
CA ALA A 161 24.75 -6.96 9.00
C ALA A 161 23.74 -8.06 9.37
N ASN A 162 22.86 -8.44 8.45
CA ASN A 162 21.80 -9.43 8.67
C ASN A 162 21.83 -10.49 7.55
N PRO A 163 22.85 -11.36 7.51
CA PRO A 163 23.03 -12.33 6.41
C PRO A 163 21.90 -13.37 6.34
N ASP A 164 21.15 -13.57 7.42
CA ASP A 164 20.01 -14.48 7.50
C ASP A 164 18.64 -13.77 7.29
N ALA A 165 18.63 -12.52 6.84
CA ALA A 165 17.39 -11.81 6.52
C ALA A 165 16.57 -12.62 5.50
N LYS A 166 15.23 -12.66 5.68
CA LYS A 166 14.34 -13.51 4.86
C LYS A 166 13.62 -12.75 3.76
N LEU A 167 13.29 -11.49 4.02
CA LEU A 167 12.39 -10.72 3.17
C LEU A 167 12.80 -9.26 3.14
N LEU A 168 12.74 -8.65 1.95
CA LEU A 168 12.69 -7.20 1.77
C LEU A 168 11.27 -6.81 1.35
N TYR A 169 10.65 -5.90 2.08
CA TYR A 169 9.36 -5.30 1.73
C TYR A 169 9.55 -3.90 1.15
N THR A 170 8.94 -3.63 0.00
CA THR A 170 9.02 -2.34 -0.69
C THR A 170 7.74 -1.99 -1.45
N ILE A 171 7.41 -0.68 -1.51
CA ILE A 171 6.36 -0.11 -2.37
C ILE A 171 7.03 0.80 -3.41
N PRO A 172 7.49 0.28 -4.55
CA PRO A 172 8.32 1.07 -5.46
C PRO A 172 7.56 2.16 -6.24
N SER A 173 6.23 2.13 -6.27
CA SER A 173 5.42 3.10 -7.01
C SER A 173 4.48 3.85 -6.06
N PHE A 174 4.65 5.18 -5.98
CA PHE A 174 3.80 6.05 -5.15
C PHE A 174 3.73 5.60 -3.70
N GLN A 175 4.89 5.36 -3.11
CA GLN A 175 5.11 4.75 -1.81
C GLN A 175 4.20 5.33 -0.72
N ASN A 176 3.68 4.49 0.12
CA ASN A 176 2.94 4.88 1.31
C ASN A 176 3.88 4.78 2.54
N PRO A 177 4.25 5.91 3.19
CA PRO A 177 3.52 7.19 3.21
C PRO A 177 4.04 8.30 2.30
N THR A 178 5.19 8.17 1.64
CA THR A 178 5.97 9.29 1.08
C THR A 178 5.45 9.83 -0.25
N GLY A 179 4.72 9.03 -1.03
CA GLY A 179 4.35 9.35 -2.42
C GLY A 179 5.50 9.18 -3.44
N ILE A 180 6.69 8.77 -2.99
CA ILE A 180 7.88 8.62 -3.82
C ILE A 180 7.71 7.45 -4.81
N THR A 181 8.20 7.63 -6.04
CA THR A 181 8.40 6.55 -6.99
C THR A 181 9.88 6.19 -7.07
N THR A 182 10.21 4.93 -6.80
CA THR A 182 11.58 4.42 -6.90
C THR A 182 12.04 4.39 -8.35
N SER A 183 13.19 5.01 -8.63
CA SER A 183 13.79 5.09 -9.95
C SER A 183 14.15 3.70 -10.50
N LEU A 184 14.12 3.53 -11.83
CA LEU A 184 14.52 2.27 -12.48
C LEU A 184 15.92 1.82 -12.07
N LYS A 185 16.85 2.78 -11.93
CA LYS A 185 18.22 2.49 -11.48
C LYS A 185 18.23 1.85 -10.11
N LYS A 186 17.45 2.38 -9.16
CA LYS A 186 17.37 1.82 -7.81
C LYS A 186 16.61 0.50 -7.77
N ARG A 187 15.53 0.35 -8.53
CA ARG A 187 14.81 -0.96 -8.65
C ARG A 187 15.75 -2.07 -9.09
N LYS A 188 16.58 -1.82 -10.11
CA LYS A 188 17.61 -2.77 -10.57
C LYS A 188 18.62 -3.08 -9.47
N LYS A 189 19.11 -2.07 -8.74
CA LYS A 189 20.08 -2.27 -7.66
C LYS A 189 19.52 -3.03 -6.47
N VAL A 190 18.26 -2.75 -6.09
CA VAL A 190 17.54 -3.53 -5.06
C VAL A 190 17.46 -4.98 -5.46
N TYR A 191 17.04 -5.30 -6.70
CA TYR A 191 16.97 -6.65 -7.22
C TYR A 191 18.34 -7.33 -7.21
N GLU A 192 19.40 -6.70 -7.78
CA GLU A 192 20.76 -7.22 -7.81
C GLU A 192 21.29 -7.55 -6.40
N LEU A 193 21.05 -6.69 -5.42
CA LEU A 193 21.47 -6.93 -4.04
C LEU A 193 20.69 -8.09 -3.41
N CYS A 194 19.38 -8.17 -3.62
CA CYS A 194 18.59 -9.29 -3.10
C CYS A 194 18.98 -10.63 -3.72
N CYS A 195 19.36 -10.66 -5.01
CA CYS A 195 19.95 -11.85 -5.62
C CYS A 195 21.30 -12.21 -4.99
N LYS A 196 22.18 -11.21 -4.82
CA LYS A 196 23.53 -11.42 -4.22
C LYS A 196 23.47 -11.96 -2.80
N TYR A 197 22.51 -11.54 -2.00
CA TYR A 197 22.37 -11.89 -0.58
C TYR A 197 21.30 -12.96 -0.32
N ASP A 198 20.72 -13.56 -1.34
CA ASP A 198 19.78 -14.69 -1.29
C ASP A 198 18.50 -14.39 -0.47
N ILE A 199 17.91 -13.21 -0.63
CA ILE A 199 16.67 -12.86 0.04
C ILE A 199 15.50 -12.69 -0.93
N ALA A 200 14.26 -12.95 -0.47
CA ALA A 200 13.05 -12.70 -1.23
C ALA A 200 12.65 -11.22 -1.19
N ILE A 201 11.91 -10.75 -2.20
CA ILE A 201 11.35 -9.41 -2.27
C ILE A 201 9.82 -9.52 -2.27
N LEU A 202 9.15 -8.82 -1.36
CA LEU A 202 7.72 -8.54 -1.46
C LEU A 202 7.56 -7.14 -2.06
N GLU A 203 7.27 -7.10 -3.36
CA GLU A 203 6.95 -5.88 -4.09
C GLU A 203 5.46 -5.60 -3.99
N ASP A 204 5.08 -4.64 -3.16
CA ASP A 204 3.68 -4.24 -2.95
C ASP A 204 3.33 -3.06 -3.87
N ASN A 205 2.40 -3.28 -4.80
CA ASN A 205 2.04 -2.29 -5.82
C ASN A 205 0.53 -1.99 -5.88
N PRO A 206 -0.06 -1.42 -4.81
CA PRO A 206 -1.48 -1.10 -4.78
C PRO A 206 -1.84 0.16 -5.58
N TYR A 207 -0.85 0.97 -5.98
CA TYR A 207 -1.03 2.28 -6.60
C TYR A 207 -0.52 2.35 -8.04
N GLY A 208 0.11 1.31 -8.59
CA GLY A 208 0.78 1.35 -9.90
C GLY A 208 -0.12 1.78 -11.06
N GLU A 209 -1.43 1.51 -10.97
CA GLU A 209 -2.42 1.94 -11.95
C GLU A 209 -2.79 3.43 -11.86
N LEU A 210 -2.39 4.11 -10.79
CA LEU A 210 -2.80 5.49 -10.48
C LEU A 210 -1.73 6.52 -10.84
N ARG A 211 -0.90 6.25 -11.83
CA ARG A 211 0.04 7.23 -12.37
C ARG A 211 -0.69 8.26 -13.23
N PHE A 212 -0.55 9.52 -12.89
CA PHE A 212 -1.11 10.64 -13.65
C PHE A 212 -0.05 11.58 -14.25
N ALA A 213 1.23 11.47 -13.83
CA ALA A 213 2.34 12.26 -14.36
C ALA A 213 3.61 11.40 -14.50
N GLY A 214 4.60 11.91 -15.25
CA GLY A 214 5.87 11.23 -15.50
C GLY A 214 5.74 10.00 -16.40
N GLU A 215 6.77 9.16 -16.41
CA GLU A 215 6.84 7.94 -17.24
C GLU A 215 6.64 6.69 -16.40
N ASN A 216 6.13 5.62 -17.01
CA ASN A 216 6.01 4.33 -16.36
C ASN A 216 7.40 3.76 -16.04
N VAL A 217 7.57 3.29 -14.81
CA VAL A 217 8.78 2.62 -14.35
C VAL A 217 8.48 1.13 -14.23
N PRO A 218 9.18 0.24 -14.96
CA PRO A 218 9.00 -1.21 -14.87
C PRO A 218 9.07 -1.70 -13.43
N THR A 219 8.21 -2.65 -13.08
CA THR A 219 8.18 -3.28 -11.75
C THR A 219 9.47 -4.07 -11.50
N ILE A 220 9.80 -4.32 -10.23
CA ILE A 220 10.93 -5.20 -9.90
C ILE A 220 10.61 -6.61 -10.38
N LYS A 221 9.35 -7.06 -10.25
CA LYS A 221 8.89 -8.37 -10.73
C LYS A 221 9.10 -8.56 -12.23
N SER A 222 8.93 -7.52 -13.05
CA SER A 222 9.16 -7.62 -14.50
C SER A 222 10.63 -7.89 -14.89
N MET A 223 11.54 -7.65 -13.94
CA MET A 223 12.99 -7.91 -14.11
C MET A 223 13.45 -9.20 -13.42
N ASP A 224 12.53 -9.94 -12.79
CA ASP A 224 12.83 -11.09 -11.95
C ASP A 224 13.14 -12.34 -12.80
N THR A 225 14.42 -12.66 -12.94
CA THR A 225 14.92 -13.85 -13.64
C THR A 225 15.24 -15.02 -12.71
N GLU A 226 15.27 -14.81 -11.38
CA GLU A 226 15.60 -15.84 -10.40
C GLU A 226 14.41 -16.34 -9.59
N GLY A 227 13.21 -15.77 -9.80
CA GLY A 227 11.98 -16.14 -9.08
C GLY A 227 11.93 -15.65 -7.63
N ARG A 228 12.63 -14.56 -7.31
CA ARG A 228 12.76 -14.01 -5.95
C ARG A 228 11.68 -13.00 -5.59
N VAL A 229 11.02 -12.43 -6.59
CA VAL A 229 10.05 -11.37 -6.36
C VAL A 229 8.65 -11.96 -6.24
N ILE A 230 8.03 -11.69 -5.09
CA ILE A 230 6.61 -11.92 -4.83
C ILE A 230 5.93 -10.56 -5.05
N TYR A 231 5.09 -10.47 -6.09
CA TYR A 231 4.39 -9.24 -6.44
C TYR A 231 2.98 -9.24 -5.87
N ALA A 232 2.65 -8.20 -5.13
CA ALA A 232 1.34 -7.98 -4.53
C ALA A 232 0.59 -6.86 -5.25
N GLY A 233 -0.55 -7.18 -5.84
CA GLY A 233 -1.45 -6.23 -6.46
C GLY A 233 -2.76 -6.09 -5.69
N SER A 234 -3.51 -5.03 -5.93
CA SER A 234 -4.75 -4.74 -5.20
C SER A 234 -5.84 -4.16 -6.09
N PHE A 235 -7.07 -4.66 -5.95
CA PHE A 235 -8.26 -4.04 -6.55
C PHE A 235 -8.83 -2.89 -5.70
N SER A 236 -8.33 -2.69 -4.48
CA SER A 236 -8.88 -1.72 -3.53
C SER A 236 -8.81 -0.26 -4.00
N LYS A 237 -7.85 0.09 -4.87
CA LYS A 237 -7.64 1.46 -5.32
C LYS A 237 -8.15 1.72 -6.75
N VAL A 238 -8.48 0.64 -7.47
CA VAL A 238 -8.91 0.68 -8.87
C VAL A 238 -10.34 0.19 -9.09
N MET A 239 -10.96 -0.44 -8.06
CA MET A 239 -12.35 -0.90 -8.10
C MET A 239 -13.09 -0.44 -6.84
N ALA A 240 -13.00 -1.22 -5.77
CA ALA A 240 -13.63 -0.88 -4.49
C ALA A 240 -12.88 -1.53 -3.32
N PRO A 241 -12.50 -0.79 -2.29
CA PRO A 241 -11.78 -1.33 -1.14
C PRO A 241 -12.61 -2.34 -0.34
N ALA A 242 -13.95 -2.20 -0.36
CA ALA A 242 -14.87 -3.10 0.34
C ALA A 242 -14.94 -4.51 -0.28
N PHE A 243 -14.51 -4.70 -1.51
CA PHE A 243 -14.42 -6.04 -2.14
C PHE A 243 -13.41 -6.92 -1.43
N ARG A 244 -12.45 -6.32 -0.76
CA ARG A 244 -11.36 -7.04 -0.11
C ARG A 244 -10.68 -8.02 -1.07
N LEU A 245 -10.33 -7.56 -2.26
CA LEU A 245 -9.61 -8.34 -3.26
C LEU A 245 -8.25 -7.75 -3.58
N GLY A 246 -7.29 -8.65 -3.77
CA GLY A 246 -5.96 -8.43 -4.28
C GLY A 246 -5.44 -9.69 -4.96
N PHE A 247 -4.21 -9.67 -5.39
CA PHE A 247 -3.58 -10.84 -6.00
C PHE A 247 -2.09 -10.90 -5.68
N LEU A 248 -1.56 -12.13 -5.61
CA LEU A 248 -0.13 -12.41 -5.51
C LEU A 248 0.35 -13.06 -6.80
N VAL A 249 1.51 -12.62 -7.30
CA VAL A 249 2.26 -13.33 -8.35
C VAL A 249 3.60 -13.75 -7.77
N PHE A 250 3.91 -15.04 -7.86
CA PHE A 250 5.07 -15.63 -7.19
C PHE A 250 5.60 -16.83 -7.98
N ASN A 251 6.84 -17.24 -7.72
CA ASN A 251 7.42 -18.42 -8.31
C ASN A 251 6.63 -19.68 -7.94
N LYS A 252 6.38 -20.58 -8.89
CA LYS A 252 5.59 -21.82 -8.71
C LYS A 252 6.06 -22.72 -7.58
N SER A 253 7.32 -22.62 -7.15
CA SER A 253 7.85 -23.35 -5.99
C SER A 253 7.10 -23.03 -4.68
N LEU A 254 6.49 -21.84 -4.60
CA LEU A 254 5.71 -21.40 -3.44
C LEU A 254 4.22 -21.80 -3.51
N THR A 255 3.76 -22.46 -4.58
CA THR A 255 2.33 -22.79 -4.75
C THR A 255 1.80 -23.63 -3.58
N GLY A 256 2.47 -24.71 -3.22
CA GLY A 256 2.05 -25.56 -2.10
C GLY A 256 1.99 -24.82 -0.76
N PRO A 257 3.10 -24.20 -0.30
CA PRO A 257 3.10 -23.43 0.94
C PRO A 257 2.05 -22.33 1.00
N LEU A 258 1.86 -21.55 -0.07
CA LEU A 258 0.88 -20.46 -0.11
C LEU A 258 -0.57 -20.97 -0.17
N THR A 259 -0.83 -22.11 -0.84
CA THR A 259 -2.15 -22.77 -0.80
C THR A 259 -2.50 -23.17 0.63
N VAL A 260 -1.60 -23.84 1.33
CA VAL A 260 -1.81 -24.22 2.73
C VAL A 260 -2.00 -22.99 3.62
N ALA A 261 -1.16 -21.96 3.46
CA ALA A 261 -1.29 -20.72 4.21
C ALA A 261 -2.66 -20.06 4.00
N LYS A 262 -3.15 -20.01 2.74
CA LYS A 262 -4.47 -19.48 2.39
C LYS A 262 -5.61 -20.30 3.01
N GLN A 263 -5.53 -21.64 2.93
CA GLN A 263 -6.52 -22.55 3.52
C GLN A 263 -6.61 -22.38 5.04
N CYS A 264 -5.48 -22.21 5.71
CA CYS A 264 -5.44 -21.97 7.16
C CYS A 264 -5.87 -20.54 7.57
N THR A 265 -6.06 -19.62 6.62
CA THR A 265 -6.45 -18.24 6.92
C THR A 265 -7.94 -18.00 6.67
N ASP A 266 -8.41 -18.19 5.45
CA ASP A 266 -9.79 -17.91 5.05
C ASP A 266 -10.37 -18.88 3.99
N VAL A 267 -9.66 -19.95 3.68
CA VAL A 267 -9.97 -20.97 2.67
C VAL A 267 -9.91 -20.40 1.25
N HIS A 268 -10.70 -19.36 0.95
CA HIS A 268 -10.70 -18.63 -0.32
C HIS A 268 -11.28 -17.22 -0.15
N SER A 269 -10.97 -16.33 -1.07
CA SER A 269 -11.59 -15.00 -1.14
C SER A 269 -12.99 -15.06 -1.74
N THR A 270 -13.83 -14.06 -1.47
CA THR A 270 -15.25 -14.01 -1.87
C THR A 270 -15.45 -14.17 -3.38
N VAL A 271 -16.10 -15.25 -3.82
CA VAL A 271 -16.25 -15.58 -5.26
C VAL A 271 -17.08 -14.55 -6.01
N LEU A 272 -18.18 -14.06 -5.43
CA LEU A 272 -19.03 -13.04 -6.07
C LEU A 272 -18.26 -11.79 -6.47
N PHE A 273 -17.41 -11.25 -5.60
CA PHE A 273 -16.62 -10.07 -5.93
C PHE A 273 -15.50 -10.36 -6.94
N GLN A 274 -14.96 -11.58 -6.94
CA GLN A 274 -14.03 -12.01 -7.98
C GLN A 274 -14.72 -12.07 -9.36
N TYR A 275 -15.95 -12.58 -9.42
CA TYR A 275 -16.78 -12.55 -10.62
C TYR A 275 -17.02 -11.12 -11.10
N ILE A 276 -17.43 -10.22 -10.20
CA ILE A 276 -17.67 -8.82 -10.54
C ILE A 276 -16.40 -8.18 -11.14
N CYS A 277 -15.23 -8.37 -10.51
CA CYS A 277 -13.97 -7.87 -11.04
C CYS A 277 -13.66 -8.44 -12.43
N ASN A 278 -13.86 -9.76 -12.64
CA ASN A 278 -13.63 -10.40 -13.93
C ASN A 278 -14.51 -9.80 -15.04
N GLU A 279 -15.82 -9.69 -14.78
CA GLU A 279 -16.78 -9.14 -15.73
C GLU A 279 -16.48 -7.67 -16.05
N TYR A 280 -16.14 -6.88 -15.02
CA TYR A 280 -15.83 -5.47 -15.20
C TYR A 280 -14.59 -5.27 -16.10
N ILE A 281 -13.51 -6.01 -15.83
CA ILE A 281 -12.26 -5.90 -16.59
C ILE A 281 -12.45 -6.32 -18.05
N ASN A 282 -13.24 -7.38 -18.31
CA ASN A 282 -13.38 -7.94 -19.66
C ASN A 282 -14.48 -7.27 -20.50
N ASN A 283 -15.56 -6.81 -19.89
CA ASN A 283 -16.80 -6.45 -20.60
C ASN A 283 -17.17 -4.97 -20.43
N TYR A 284 -16.44 -4.20 -19.63
CA TYR A 284 -16.65 -2.78 -19.43
C TYR A 284 -15.37 -1.98 -19.75
N ALA A 285 -15.47 -0.69 -19.80
CA ALA A 285 -14.35 0.18 -20.21
C ALA A 285 -13.32 0.39 -19.07
N PHE A 286 -12.68 -0.69 -18.60
CA PHE A 286 -11.75 -0.66 -17.47
C PHE A 286 -10.59 0.33 -17.67
N ASP A 287 -9.97 0.36 -18.86
CA ASP A 287 -8.88 1.31 -19.15
C ASP A 287 -9.36 2.77 -19.07
N LYS A 288 -10.59 3.04 -19.53
CA LYS A 288 -11.21 4.37 -19.45
C LYS A 288 -11.51 4.75 -18.00
N HIS A 289 -11.99 3.80 -17.20
CA HIS A 289 -12.20 3.99 -15.75
C HIS A 289 -10.90 4.37 -15.04
N LEU A 290 -9.80 3.70 -15.35
CA LEU A 290 -8.48 4.03 -14.81
C LEU A 290 -8.03 5.43 -15.24
N GLU A 291 -8.23 5.78 -16.50
CA GLU A 291 -7.91 7.12 -17.03
C GLU A 291 -8.70 8.22 -16.29
N ASP A 292 -10.00 8.02 -16.10
CA ASP A 292 -10.85 9.00 -15.42
C ASP A 292 -10.51 9.09 -13.92
N SER A 293 -10.20 7.98 -13.28
CA SER A 293 -9.71 7.97 -11.90
C SER A 293 -8.39 8.74 -11.75
N ARG A 294 -7.46 8.59 -12.70
CA ARG A 294 -6.19 9.34 -12.72
C ARG A 294 -6.42 10.85 -12.81
N LYS A 295 -7.38 11.29 -13.64
CA LYS A 295 -7.73 12.73 -13.76
C LYS A 295 -8.26 13.31 -12.44
N VAL A 296 -9.10 12.55 -11.72
CA VAL A 296 -9.60 12.94 -10.39
C VAL A 296 -8.43 13.12 -9.42
N TYR A 297 -7.51 12.16 -9.37
CA TYR A 297 -6.37 12.21 -8.44
C TYR A 297 -5.34 13.26 -8.84
N GLU A 298 -5.08 13.46 -10.12
CA GLU A 298 -4.22 14.54 -10.62
C GLU A 298 -4.74 15.91 -10.19
N HIS A 299 -6.03 16.18 -10.40
CA HIS A 299 -6.67 17.43 -9.97
C HIS A 299 -6.49 17.67 -8.47
N LYS A 300 -6.87 16.70 -7.64
CA LYS A 300 -6.80 16.79 -6.18
C LYS A 300 -5.36 16.94 -5.67
N CYS A 301 -4.41 16.20 -6.27
CA CYS A 301 -2.99 16.32 -5.95
C CYS A 301 -2.49 17.73 -6.27
N ASN A 302 -2.72 18.23 -7.48
CA ASN A 302 -2.26 19.56 -7.89
C ASN A 302 -2.85 20.65 -7.00
N LEU A 303 -4.14 20.59 -6.70
CA LEU A 303 -4.79 21.53 -5.77
C LEU A 303 -4.13 21.52 -4.39
N MET A 304 -3.90 20.33 -3.82
CA MET A 304 -3.22 20.23 -2.51
C MET A 304 -1.80 20.79 -2.57
N MET A 305 -1.03 20.48 -3.62
CA MET A 305 0.33 20.96 -3.81
C MET A 305 0.40 22.49 -3.95
N GLU A 306 -0.51 23.10 -4.69
CA GLU A 306 -0.63 24.55 -4.83
C GLU A 306 -0.96 25.21 -3.47
N CYS A 307 -1.91 24.66 -2.74
CA CYS A 307 -2.25 25.16 -1.41
C CYS A 307 -1.07 25.03 -0.44
N MET A 308 -0.35 23.89 -0.43
CA MET A 308 0.81 23.69 0.44
C MET A 308 1.94 24.68 0.12
N LYS A 309 2.24 24.92 -1.17
CA LYS A 309 3.24 25.90 -1.58
C LYS A 309 2.90 27.32 -1.12
N LYS A 310 1.61 27.67 -1.10
CA LYS A 310 1.15 29.00 -0.71
C LYS A 310 1.09 29.18 0.80
N GLU A 311 0.60 28.18 1.53
CA GLU A 311 0.20 28.33 2.93
C GLU A 311 1.23 27.83 3.94
N PHE A 312 2.12 26.86 3.57
CA PHE A 312 3.09 26.30 4.50
C PHE A 312 4.29 27.23 4.70
N HIS A 313 4.86 27.21 5.90
CA HIS A 313 6.13 27.88 6.18
C HIS A 313 7.23 27.39 5.22
N PRO A 314 8.09 28.30 4.68
CA PRO A 314 9.12 27.94 3.67
C PRO A 314 10.10 26.85 4.10
N SER A 315 10.28 26.62 5.39
CA SER A 315 11.14 25.55 5.93
C SER A 315 10.45 24.17 5.95
N VAL A 316 9.16 24.06 5.61
CA VAL A 316 8.50 22.78 5.44
C VAL A 316 8.80 22.24 4.05
N THR A 317 9.30 21.02 3.98
CA THR A 317 9.64 20.39 2.70
C THR A 317 8.64 19.28 2.35
N PHE A 318 8.40 19.08 1.06
CA PHE A 318 7.53 18.02 0.56
C PHE A 318 7.85 17.70 -0.91
N GLY A 319 7.62 16.45 -1.30
CA GLY A 319 7.77 16.01 -2.70
C GLY A 319 6.53 16.37 -3.53
N HIS A 320 6.64 16.14 -4.84
CA HIS A 320 5.50 16.22 -5.78
C HIS A 320 5.18 14.83 -6.30
N PRO A 321 4.10 14.18 -5.83
CA PRO A 321 3.72 12.85 -6.31
C PRO A 321 3.35 12.85 -7.80
N GLU A 322 3.72 11.78 -8.51
CA GLU A 322 3.35 11.55 -9.91
C GLU A 322 2.16 10.58 -10.04
N GLY A 323 1.58 10.19 -8.89
CA GLY A 323 0.50 9.21 -8.79
C GLY A 323 0.20 8.82 -7.35
N GLY A 324 -0.64 7.82 -7.16
CA GLY A 324 -1.02 7.33 -5.85
C GLY A 324 -2.03 8.24 -5.14
N LEU A 325 -1.96 8.30 -3.81
CA LEU A 325 -2.97 8.95 -2.97
C LEU A 325 -2.37 9.87 -1.89
N PHE A 326 -1.04 9.94 -1.75
CA PHE A 326 -0.37 10.55 -0.60
C PHE A 326 0.72 11.53 -0.98
N VAL A 327 0.92 12.48 -0.09
CA VAL A 327 2.13 13.28 0.01
C VAL A 327 2.60 13.29 1.46
N MET A 328 3.91 13.27 1.68
CA MET A 328 4.50 13.45 3.00
C MET A 328 5.19 14.80 3.06
N ALA A 329 4.84 15.59 4.07
CA ALA A 329 5.49 16.86 4.38
C ALA A 329 6.39 16.68 5.61
N PHE A 330 7.49 17.44 5.65
CA PHE A 330 8.49 17.35 6.70
C PHE A 330 8.67 18.74 7.35
N LEU A 331 8.51 18.80 8.65
CA LEU A 331 8.92 19.92 9.48
C LEU A 331 10.46 20.01 9.48
N PRO A 332 11.07 21.14 9.88
CA PRO A 332 12.51 21.25 10.04
C PRO A 332 13.12 20.12 10.88
N ASP A 333 14.37 19.77 10.58
CA ASP A 333 15.09 18.73 11.31
C ASP A 333 15.11 18.99 12.82
N GLY A 334 15.00 17.91 13.60
CA GLY A 334 14.94 17.96 15.06
C GLY A 334 13.54 18.21 15.64
N MET A 335 12.56 18.57 14.84
CA MET A 335 11.16 18.67 15.27
C MET A 335 10.49 17.29 15.30
N ASP A 336 9.46 17.16 16.12
CA ASP A 336 8.61 15.96 16.20
C ASP A 336 7.22 16.29 15.65
N SER A 337 6.77 15.54 14.65
CA SER A 337 5.46 15.74 14.02
C SER A 337 4.28 15.24 14.88
N ALA A 338 4.50 14.37 15.87
CA ALA A 338 3.41 13.81 16.65
C ALA A 338 2.64 14.87 17.48
N PRO A 339 3.31 15.78 18.23
CA PRO A 339 2.59 16.88 18.88
C PRO A 339 1.97 17.87 17.88
N PHE A 340 2.62 18.14 16.74
CA PHE A 340 2.07 19.00 15.67
C PHE A 340 0.75 18.43 15.13
N VAL A 341 0.71 17.14 14.80
CA VAL A 341 -0.50 16.47 14.32
C VAL A 341 -1.59 16.47 15.38
N ARG A 342 -1.26 16.30 16.66
CA ARG A 342 -2.24 16.37 17.75
C ARG A 342 -2.89 17.76 17.84
N GLU A 343 -2.11 18.84 17.69
CA GLU A 343 -2.64 20.19 17.67
C GLU A 343 -3.46 20.45 16.40
N ALA A 344 -3.05 19.90 15.25
CA ALA A 344 -3.85 19.98 14.03
C ALA A 344 -5.25 19.35 14.19
N ILE A 345 -5.35 18.22 14.90
CA ILE A 345 -6.63 17.58 15.22
C ILE A 345 -7.50 18.49 16.10
N ASN A 346 -6.93 19.18 17.10
CA ASN A 346 -7.65 20.14 17.93
C ASN A 346 -8.22 21.30 17.10
N ARG A 347 -7.59 21.61 15.95
CA ARG A 347 -8.06 22.64 15.00
C ARG A 347 -8.94 22.09 13.88
N GLY A 348 -9.34 20.82 13.97
CA GLY A 348 -10.27 20.19 13.03
C GLY A 348 -9.62 19.61 11.79
N VAL A 349 -8.31 19.33 11.79
CA VAL A 349 -7.61 18.68 10.67
C VAL A 349 -6.86 17.43 11.12
N LEU A 350 -7.18 16.29 10.54
CA LEU A 350 -6.52 15.01 10.81
C LEU A 350 -5.47 14.70 9.74
N SER A 351 -4.22 14.54 10.14
CA SER A 351 -3.11 13.97 9.36
C SER A 351 -2.49 12.79 10.14
N VAL A 352 -1.44 12.17 9.61
CA VAL A 352 -0.79 11.02 10.27
C VAL A 352 0.68 11.35 10.54
N PRO A 353 1.15 11.28 11.80
CA PRO A 353 2.54 11.55 12.13
C PRO A 353 3.45 10.47 11.56
N GLY A 354 4.65 10.87 11.13
CA GLY A 354 5.62 10.00 10.47
C GLY A 354 6.12 8.85 11.35
N ALA A 355 6.14 9.02 12.67
CA ALA A 355 6.51 7.98 13.62
C ALA A 355 5.66 6.70 13.47
N ALA A 356 4.39 6.83 13.04
CA ALA A 356 3.51 5.68 12.80
C ALA A 356 3.99 4.75 11.66
N PHE A 357 4.95 5.17 10.85
CA PHE A 357 5.46 4.45 9.68
C PHE A 357 6.90 3.97 9.86
N LEU A 358 7.47 4.05 11.07
CA LEU A 358 8.83 3.63 11.34
C LEU A 358 8.90 2.17 11.82
N ALA A 359 10.01 1.52 11.53
CA ALA A 359 10.29 0.17 12.02
C ALA A 359 10.36 0.14 13.55
N ASP A 360 10.91 1.16 14.17
CA ASP A 360 10.85 1.41 15.61
C ASP A 360 9.83 2.51 15.91
N GLU A 361 8.70 2.13 16.50
CA GLU A 361 7.59 3.05 16.85
C GLU A 361 7.94 4.09 17.93
N ASN A 362 9.06 3.90 18.65
CA ASN A 362 9.52 4.83 19.68
C ASN A 362 10.38 5.98 19.08
N GLN A 363 10.78 5.86 17.83
CA GLN A 363 11.53 6.92 17.17
C GLN A 363 10.63 8.11 16.80
N LYS A 364 11.21 9.31 16.90
CA LYS A 364 10.56 10.54 16.47
C LYS A 364 10.71 10.70 14.95
N SER A 365 9.73 11.36 14.35
CA SER A 365 9.78 11.76 12.94
C SER A 365 9.29 13.18 12.80
N ASN A 366 9.98 13.98 11.97
CA ASN A 366 9.52 15.30 11.58
C ASN A 366 8.50 15.27 10.43
N GLY A 367 8.28 14.11 9.82
CA GLY A 367 7.33 13.93 8.71
C GLY A 367 5.88 13.77 9.17
N PHE A 368 4.94 14.20 8.35
CA PHE A 368 3.51 13.90 8.51
C PHE A 368 2.87 13.64 7.14
N ARG A 369 2.02 12.62 7.07
CA ARG A 369 1.39 12.19 5.82
C ARG A 369 0.04 12.87 5.62
N LEU A 370 -0.22 13.30 4.39
CA LEU A 370 -1.48 13.84 3.90
C LEU A 370 -2.02 12.96 2.77
N ASN A 371 -3.32 12.70 2.80
CA ASN A 371 -4.07 12.05 1.72
C ASN A 371 -4.86 13.10 0.96
N TYR A 372 -4.72 13.13 -0.37
CA TYR A 372 -5.45 14.05 -1.24
C TYR A 372 -6.66 13.41 -1.94
N SER A 373 -6.79 12.08 -1.92
CA SER A 373 -7.82 11.38 -2.70
C SER A 373 -9.23 11.53 -2.16
N THR A 374 -9.40 11.59 -0.85
CA THR A 374 -10.72 11.52 -0.21
C THR A 374 -11.40 12.88 0.01
N PRO A 375 -10.68 13.95 0.45
CA PRO A 375 -11.31 15.23 0.78
C PRO A 375 -11.85 15.93 -0.46
N SER A 376 -12.91 16.77 -0.28
CA SER A 376 -13.39 17.67 -1.34
C SER A 376 -12.37 18.80 -1.58
N ASP A 377 -12.52 19.51 -2.69
CA ASP A 377 -11.65 20.65 -3.02
C ASP A 377 -11.68 21.73 -1.93
N GLU A 378 -12.88 22.04 -1.39
CA GLU A 378 -13.04 22.99 -0.29
C GLU A 378 -12.36 22.49 0.99
N GLN A 379 -12.42 21.19 1.25
CA GLN A 379 -11.73 20.58 2.39
C GLN A 379 -10.21 20.61 2.22
N ILE A 380 -9.71 20.42 1.01
CA ILE A 380 -8.26 20.54 0.72
C ILE A 380 -7.81 21.98 1.02
N VAL A 381 -8.47 22.98 0.43
CA VAL A 381 -8.12 24.40 0.62
C VAL A 381 -8.15 24.78 2.09
N LYS A 382 -9.28 24.54 2.77
CA LYS A 382 -9.46 24.90 4.17
C LYS A 382 -8.52 24.15 5.12
N GLY A 383 -8.35 22.85 4.89
CA GLY A 383 -7.50 22.03 5.75
C GLY A 383 -6.00 22.40 5.62
N ILE A 384 -5.53 22.68 4.40
CA ILE A 384 -4.15 23.12 4.18
C ILE A 384 -3.93 24.53 4.72
N GLU A 385 -4.92 25.45 4.65
CA GLU A 385 -4.82 26.77 5.28
C GLU A 385 -4.65 26.66 6.82
N ILE A 386 -5.40 25.76 7.48
CA ILE A 386 -5.28 25.51 8.92
C ILE A 386 -3.90 24.96 9.26
N LEU A 387 -3.43 23.95 8.52
CA LEU A 387 -2.09 23.37 8.71
C LEU A 387 -0.99 24.41 8.44
N GLY A 388 -1.16 25.24 7.41
CA GLY A 388 -0.23 26.31 7.06
C GLY A 388 -0.03 27.29 8.23
N LYS A 389 -1.11 27.84 8.78
CA LYS A 389 -1.06 28.71 9.97
C LYS A 389 -0.33 28.04 11.13
N LEU A 390 -0.60 26.74 11.36
CA LEU A 390 0.05 25.99 12.41
C LEU A 390 1.56 25.84 12.17
N THR A 391 2.02 25.71 10.91
CA THR A 391 3.46 25.63 10.60
C THR A 391 4.18 26.94 11.00
N TYR A 392 3.58 28.12 10.76
CA TYR A 392 4.17 29.40 11.17
C TYR A 392 4.19 29.62 12.69
N GLU A 393 3.25 29.03 13.42
CA GLU A 393 3.24 29.10 14.89
C GLU A 393 4.31 28.18 15.52
N TRP A 394 4.62 27.08 14.89
CA TRP A 394 5.55 26.06 15.40
C TRP A 394 6.99 26.27 14.96
N ILE A 395 7.23 26.82 13.77
CA ILE A 395 8.55 27.11 13.22
C ILE A 395 8.88 28.57 13.53
N LYS A 396 9.86 28.78 14.40
CA LYS A 396 10.30 30.12 14.85
C LYS A 396 11.48 30.60 14.03
#